data_d5d1e95639216028ca28f2dd26e65efd
#
_entry.id   d5d1e95639216028ca28f2dd26e65efd
#
_cell.length_a   1.000
_cell.length_b   1.000
_cell.length_c   1.000
_cell.angle_alpha   90.00
_cell.angle_beta   90.00
_cell.angle_gamma   90.00
#
_symmetry.space_group_name_H-M   'P 1'
#
loop_
_entity.id
_entity.type
_entity.pdbx_description
1 polymer ?
#
loop_
_entity_poly.entity_id
_entity_poly.type
_entity_poly.pdbx_seq_one_letter_code
_entity_poly.pdbx_strand_id
1 'polypeptide(L)'
;AAGREVWDLGLCPTPAVAWLTRHQQAAGGLMISASHNPPADNGIKVFAKDGYKLPLHQQKDLEQRLKRSVPLGCRAGGSSRQRHDLLKVYEQGLLLQLEPGQGRRLRVILDLCWGAATSCAVSLFEQFGAAVTILHGQPDGHRINVGCGSTALDLLQQAVVDQGAELGIAFDGDADRCLAVDHRGQPVNGDHILYLWGGVLDRRGGLPDRCLVITQMANLGFRRAWMERGGVLEETPVGDQHVYAAMERTGAALGGEQSGHVLWSQHHSIGDGLMTALQLTQLTAKSGRSLAALVGESFYSYPQKLTNVRITDPQAREAWRCNSRLRDGIAAAEAAMGRDGRVLIRASGTEPLLRVMVEAREASMVEDWSRRLATLAADELGRPGPQPS
;
A
#
# COMPACT_ATOMS: atom_id res chain seq x y z
N ALA A 1 -10.97 -31.36 6.55
CA ALA A 1 -10.41 -32.66 6.12
C ALA A 1 -9.13 -33.04 6.90
N ALA A 2 -8.31 -32.07 7.38
CA ALA A 2 -7.06 -32.34 8.10
C ALA A 2 -7.21 -32.46 9.63
N GLY A 3 -8.42 -32.56 10.18
CA GLY A 3 -8.69 -32.65 11.61
C GLY A 3 -8.43 -31.35 12.37
N ARG A 4 -8.44 -30.20 11.68
CA ARG A 4 -8.27 -28.88 12.28
C ARG A 4 -9.61 -28.18 12.40
N GLU A 5 -9.74 -27.33 13.43
CA GLU A 5 -10.82 -26.37 13.52
C GLU A 5 -10.49 -25.14 12.68
N VAL A 6 -11.44 -24.66 11.87
CA VAL A 6 -11.34 -23.47 11.03
C VAL A 6 -12.37 -22.46 11.51
N TRP A 7 -11.93 -21.24 11.71
CA TRP A 7 -12.79 -20.10 12.00
C TRP A 7 -13.00 -19.28 10.73
N ASP A 8 -14.24 -19.22 10.29
CA ASP A 8 -14.64 -18.41 9.15
C ASP A 8 -15.03 -17.02 9.65
N LEU A 9 -14.23 -16.02 9.25
CA LEU A 9 -14.44 -14.63 9.61
C LEU A 9 -15.45 -13.92 8.69
N GLY A 10 -15.86 -14.58 7.59
CA GLY A 10 -16.67 -13.96 6.56
C GLY A 10 -15.90 -12.89 5.77
N LEU A 11 -16.64 -11.88 5.27
CA LEU A 11 -16.02 -10.74 4.61
C LEU A 11 -15.34 -9.85 5.66
N CYS A 12 -14.03 -9.70 5.54
CA CYS A 12 -13.24 -8.87 6.45
C CYS A 12 -11.98 -8.35 5.76
N PRO A 13 -11.38 -7.25 6.25
CA PRO A 13 -10.09 -6.74 5.77
C PRO A 13 -8.95 -7.74 5.97
N THR A 14 -8.00 -7.74 5.04
CA THR A 14 -6.77 -8.53 5.18
C THR A 14 -6.05 -8.29 6.52
N PRO A 15 -5.86 -7.03 6.99
CA PRO A 15 -5.27 -6.78 8.30
C PRO A 15 -6.06 -7.39 9.46
N ALA A 16 -7.38 -7.51 9.37
CA ALA A 16 -8.17 -8.18 10.42
C ALA A 16 -7.78 -9.65 10.56
N VAL A 17 -7.58 -10.38 9.43
CA VAL A 17 -7.14 -11.78 9.47
C VAL A 17 -5.77 -11.92 10.14
N ALA A 18 -4.81 -11.09 9.76
CA ALA A 18 -3.46 -11.12 10.32
C ALA A 18 -3.46 -10.78 11.82
N TRP A 19 -4.15 -9.71 12.20
CA TRP A 19 -4.24 -9.25 13.59
C TRP A 19 -4.95 -10.27 14.48
N LEU A 20 -6.09 -10.82 14.02
CA LEU A 20 -6.84 -11.83 14.76
C LEU A 20 -6.07 -13.15 14.87
N THR A 21 -5.29 -13.53 13.84
CA THR A 21 -4.42 -14.72 13.91
C THR A 21 -3.48 -14.65 15.12
N ARG A 22 -2.82 -13.52 15.30
CA ARG A 22 -1.94 -13.29 16.46
C ARG A 22 -2.73 -13.13 17.75
N HIS A 23 -3.76 -12.28 17.74
CA HIS A 23 -4.52 -11.91 18.95
C HIS A 23 -5.26 -13.11 19.55
N GLN A 24 -5.82 -13.98 18.71
CA GLN A 24 -6.53 -15.20 19.12
C GLN A 24 -5.61 -16.43 19.25
N GLN A 25 -4.29 -16.25 19.09
CA GLN A 25 -3.30 -17.33 19.15
C GLN A 25 -3.61 -18.49 18.17
N ALA A 26 -4.19 -18.18 17.02
CA ALA A 26 -4.48 -19.18 15.99
C ALA A 26 -3.18 -19.78 15.41
N ALA A 27 -3.27 -21.00 14.88
CA ALA A 27 -2.11 -21.67 14.28
C ALA A 27 -1.63 -21.01 12.97
N GLY A 28 -2.48 -20.19 12.34
CA GLY A 28 -2.22 -19.41 11.13
C GLY A 28 -3.51 -18.81 10.61
N GLY A 29 -3.38 -17.92 9.63
CA GLY A 29 -4.50 -17.25 8.96
C GLY A 29 -4.42 -17.40 7.44
N LEU A 30 -5.57 -17.40 6.79
CA LEU A 30 -5.70 -17.44 5.34
C LEU A 30 -6.65 -16.32 4.90
N MET A 31 -6.22 -15.54 3.92
CA MET A 31 -7.07 -14.54 3.26
C MET A 31 -7.15 -14.84 1.77
N ILE A 32 -8.36 -14.82 1.24
CA ILE A 32 -8.61 -14.96 -0.20
C ILE A 32 -8.82 -13.54 -0.74
N SER A 33 -7.82 -13.03 -1.46
CA SER A 33 -7.85 -11.69 -2.04
C SER A 33 -6.76 -11.51 -3.10
N ALA A 34 -7.08 -10.76 -4.15
CA ALA A 34 -6.12 -10.24 -5.12
C ALA A 34 -5.77 -8.76 -4.88
N SER A 35 -6.06 -8.23 -3.66
CA SER A 35 -5.78 -6.85 -3.24
C SER A 35 -6.40 -5.81 -4.21
N HIS A 36 -5.57 -5.05 -4.90
CA HIS A 36 -5.95 -3.98 -5.82
C HIS A 36 -6.09 -4.41 -7.29
N ASN A 37 -5.97 -5.70 -7.57
CA ASN A 37 -6.10 -6.24 -8.92
C ASN A 37 -7.57 -6.22 -9.40
N PRO A 38 -7.80 -6.34 -10.73
CA PRO A 38 -9.14 -6.47 -11.30
C PRO A 38 -9.92 -7.68 -10.74
N PRO A 39 -11.27 -7.67 -10.83
CA PRO A 39 -12.12 -8.74 -10.30
C PRO A 39 -11.84 -10.15 -10.85
N ALA A 40 -11.24 -10.24 -12.03
CA ALA A 40 -10.89 -11.52 -12.65
C ALA A 40 -9.72 -12.24 -11.96
N ASP A 41 -8.91 -11.48 -11.21
CA ASP A 41 -7.77 -12.03 -10.49
C ASP A 41 -8.18 -12.52 -9.11
N ASN A 42 -7.46 -13.52 -8.61
CA ASN A 42 -7.61 -14.00 -7.25
C ASN A 42 -6.26 -14.42 -6.66
N GLY A 43 -6.20 -14.52 -5.34
CA GLY A 43 -4.99 -14.88 -4.64
C GLY A 43 -5.26 -15.40 -3.24
N ILE A 44 -4.24 -16.00 -2.63
CA ILE A 44 -4.31 -16.46 -1.25
C ILE A 44 -3.11 -15.87 -0.50
N LYS A 45 -3.39 -15.08 0.55
CA LYS A 45 -2.37 -14.60 1.49
C LYS A 45 -2.36 -15.53 2.70
N VAL A 46 -1.18 -16.02 3.08
CA VAL A 46 -1.01 -16.93 4.22
C VAL A 46 -0.24 -16.23 5.33
N PHE A 47 -0.80 -16.28 6.53
CA PHE A 47 -0.22 -15.69 7.73
C PHE A 47 0.22 -16.79 8.69
N ALA A 48 1.41 -16.66 9.27
CA ALA A 48 1.90 -17.50 10.33
C ALA A 48 1.18 -17.15 11.67
N LYS A 49 1.42 -17.94 12.72
CA LYS A 49 0.78 -17.77 14.04
C LYS A 49 0.99 -16.40 14.68
N ASP A 50 2.03 -15.70 14.29
CA ASP A 50 2.38 -14.35 14.74
C ASP A 50 1.70 -13.24 13.93
N GLY A 51 0.88 -13.60 12.93
CA GLY A 51 0.16 -12.67 12.07
C GLY A 51 1.00 -12.11 10.91
N TYR A 52 2.24 -12.57 10.73
CA TYR A 52 3.08 -12.14 9.62
C TYR A 52 2.85 -12.98 8.37
N LYS A 53 3.07 -12.39 7.20
CA LYS A 53 3.13 -13.15 5.94
C LYS A 53 4.25 -14.18 6.01
N LEU A 54 4.03 -15.35 5.40
CA LEU A 54 5.08 -16.35 5.30
C LEU A 54 6.32 -15.79 4.61
N PRO A 55 7.53 -16.07 5.12
CA PRO A 55 8.77 -15.75 4.42
C PRO A 55 8.78 -16.34 3.01
N LEU A 56 9.42 -15.65 2.05
CA LEU A 56 9.44 -16.04 0.64
C LEU A 56 9.88 -17.50 0.39
N HIS A 57 10.83 -18.02 1.18
CA HIS A 57 11.26 -19.41 1.05
C HIS A 57 10.17 -20.41 1.46
N GLN A 58 9.39 -20.11 2.52
CA GLN A 58 8.27 -20.93 2.95
C GLN A 58 7.08 -20.83 2.00
N GLN A 59 6.84 -19.65 1.45
CA GLN A 59 5.83 -19.46 0.41
C GLN A 59 6.15 -20.32 -0.82
N LYS A 60 7.39 -20.28 -1.33
CA LYS A 60 7.84 -21.12 -2.46
C LYS A 60 7.72 -22.61 -2.17
N ASP A 61 8.05 -23.05 -0.96
CA ASP A 61 7.91 -24.44 -0.55
C ASP A 61 6.42 -24.86 -0.53
N LEU A 62 5.55 -24.01 0.00
CA LEU A 62 4.11 -24.21 -0.01
C LEU A 62 3.56 -24.32 -1.45
N GLU A 63 3.94 -23.40 -2.35
CA GLU A 63 3.54 -23.41 -3.76
C GLU A 63 4.01 -24.69 -4.48
N GLN A 64 5.22 -25.16 -4.19
CA GLN A 64 5.72 -26.44 -4.74
C GLN A 64 4.92 -27.63 -4.21
N ARG A 65 4.54 -27.64 -2.94
CA ARG A 65 3.70 -28.69 -2.35
C ARG A 65 2.30 -28.70 -2.94
N LEU A 66 1.70 -27.54 -3.20
CA LEU A 66 0.39 -27.43 -3.85
C LEU A 66 0.38 -27.97 -5.29
N LYS A 67 1.52 -27.89 -6.00
CA LYS A 67 1.68 -28.48 -7.35
C LYS A 67 1.78 -30.00 -7.32
N ARG A 68 2.13 -30.58 -6.18
CA ARG A 68 2.17 -32.04 -6.00
C ARG A 68 0.80 -32.47 -5.49
N SER A 69 0.08 -33.30 -6.23
CA SER A 69 -1.15 -33.94 -5.72
C SER A 69 -0.79 -34.82 -4.52
N VAL A 70 -0.84 -34.24 -3.33
CA VAL A 70 -0.72 -35.01 -2.09
C VAL A 70 -2.12 -35.58 -1.81
N PRO A 71 -2.29 -36.91 -1.73
CA PRO A 71 -3.54 -37.47 -1.27
C PRO A 71 -3.82 -36.93 0.13
N LEU A 72 -4.83 -36.07 0.25
CA LEU A 72 -5.34 -35.69 1.56
C LEU A 72 -5.91 -36.94 2.19
N GLY A 73 -5.13 -37.59 3.06
CA GLY A 73 -5.66 -38.63 3.87
C GLY A 73 -6.86 -38.09 4.63
N CYS A 74 -8.05 -38.65 4.36
CA CYS A 74 -9.28 -38.28 5.04
C CYS A 74 -9.14 -38.61 6.53
N ARG A 75 -8.58 -37.71 7.32
CA ARG A 75 -8.74 -37.71 8.77
C ARG A 75 -10.10 -37.10 9.07
N ALA A 76 -11.05 -37.92 9.48
CA ALA A 76 -12.34 -37.45 9.98
C ALA A 76 -12.10 -36.47 11.15
N GLY A 77 -12.87 -35.38 11.21
CA GLY A 77 -12.98 -34.58 12.42
C GLY A 77 -12.55 -33.12 12.41
N GLY A 78 -12.33 -32.49 11.26
CA GLY A 78 -12.20 -31.01 11.21
C GLY A 78 -13.58 -30.35 11.33
N SER A 79 -13.66 -29.20 12.01
CA SER A 79 -14.87 -28.37 12.12
C SER A 79 -14.67 -27.01 11.50
N SER A 80 -15.73 -26.43 10.96
CA SER A 80 -15.76 -25.01 10.57
C SER A 80 -16.76 -24.28 11.47
N ARG A 81 -16.38 -23.13 11.99
CA ARG A 81 -17.25 -22.27 12.80
C ARG A 81 -17.24 -20.88 12.22
N GLN A 82 -18.41 -20.29 12.05
CA GLN A 82 -18.54 -18.88 11.73
C GLN A 82 -18.18 -18.05 12.98
N ARG A 83 -17.22 -17.15 12.83
CA ARG A 83 -16.72 -16.28 13.88
C ARG A 83 -16.67 -14.82 13.42
N HIS A 84 -17.76 -14.38 12.79
CA HIS A 84 -17.93 -12.98 12.35
C HIS A 84 -17.91 -12.00 13.55
N ASP A 85 -18.19 -12.49 14.76
CA ASP A 85 -18.06 -11.75 16.01
C ASP A 85 -16.64 -11.21 16.25
N LEU A 86 -15.63 -11.90 15.77
CA LEU A 86 -14.23 -11.50 15.94
C LEU A 86 -13.88 -10.21 15.17
N LEU A 87 -14.62 -9.84 14.15
CA LEU A 87 -14.39 -8.57 13.46
C LEU A 87 -14.59 -7.38 14.43
N LYS A 88 -15.55 -7.47 15.35
CA LYS A 88 -15.73 -6.45 16.40
C LYS A 88 -14.54 -6.36 17.35
N VAL A 89 -13.87 -7.49 17.61
CA VAL A 89 -12.65 -7.50 18.45
C VAL A 89 -11.52 -6.74 17.73
N TYR A 90 -11.38 -6.93 16.44
CA TYR A 90 -10.43 -6.16 15.62
C TYR A 90 -10.80 -4.67 15.61
N GLU A 91 -12.07 -4.30 15.37
CA GLU A 91 -12.54 -2.91 15.42
C GLU A 91 -12.19 -2.23 16.76
N GLN A 92 -12.44 -2.92 17.87
CA GLN A 92 -12.08 -2.43 19.20
C GLN A 92 -10.56 -2.25 19.36
N GLY A 93 -9.77 -3.19 18.83
CA GLY A 93 -8.31 -3.09 18.80
C GLY A 93 -7.81 -1.85 18.06
N LEU A 94 -8.46 -1.46 16.95
CA LEU A 94 -8.16 -0.23 16.23
C LEU A 94 -8.53 1.01 17.06
N LEU A 95 -9.73 1.05 17.62
CA LEU A 95 -10.22 2.20 18.39
C LEU A 95 -9.40 2.47 19.64
N LEU A 96 -8.86 1.43 20.28
CA LEU A 96 -7.98 1.57 21.45
C LEU A 96 -6.65 2.30 21.14
N GLN A 97 -6.26 2.38 19.87
CA GLN A 97 -5.08 3.12 19.43
C GLN A 97 -5.36 4.62 19.20
N LEU A 98 -6.60 5.03 19.35
CA LEU A 98 -7.06 6.38 19.11
C LEU A 98 -7.46 7.07 20.40
N GLU A 99 -7.39 8.39 20.41
CA GLU A 99 -7.92 9.18 21.51
C GLU A 99 -9.44 9.38 21.30
N PRO A 100 -10.26 9.08 22.33
CA PRO A 100 -11.71 9.15 22.21
C PRO A 100 -12.24 10.52 21.78
N GLY A 101 -13.24 10.54 20.91
CA GLY A 101 -13.99 11.75 20.53
C GLY A 101 -13.26 12.74 19.64
N GLN A 102 -12.09 12.42 19.12
CA GLN A 102 -11.31 13.30 18.24
C GLN A 102 -11.87 13.43 16.83
N GLY A 103 -12.72 12.48 16.38
CA GLY A 103 -13.39 12.54 15.09
C GLY A 103 -14.60 13.50 15.02
N ARG A 104 -15.02 14.05 16.16
CA ARG A 104 -16.21 14.91 16.24
C ARG A 104 -16.11 16.10 15.29
N ARG A 105 -17.17 16.26 14.46
CA ARG A 105 -17.35 17.33 13.47
C ARG A 105 -16.63 17.13 12.13
N LEU A 106 -15.82 16.08 11.94
CA LEU A 106 -15.25 15.82 10.60
C LEU A 106 -16.32 15.10 9.73
N ARG A 107 -16.57 15.67 8.57
CA ARG A 107 -17.35 15.01 7.50
C ARG A 107 -16.35 14.29 6.62
N VAL A 108 -16.47 12.97 6.61
CA VAL A 108 -15.54 12.09 5.90
C VAL A 108 -16.29 11.30 4.84
N ILE A 109 -15.78 11.28 3.61
CA ILE A 109 -16.30 10.40 2.58
C ILE A 109 -15.41 9.18 2.50
N LEU A 110 -16.00 7.99 2.63
CA LEU A 110 -15.31 6.72 2.53
C LEU A 110 -15.63 6.04 1.20
N ASP A 111 -14.62 5.82 0.37
CA ASP A 111 -14.72 4.92 -0.78
C ASP A 111 -14.28 3.52 -0.36
N LEU A 112 -15.25 2.63 -0.22
CA LEU A 112 -15.06 1.27 0.27
C LEU A 112 -14.75 0.26 -0.85
N CYS A 113 -14.55 0.74 -2.08
CA CYS A 113 -14.05 -0.04 -3.22
C CYS A 113 -14.88 -1.29 -3.56
N TRP A 114 -16.17 -1.37 -3.16
CA TRP A 114 -17.02 -2.57 -3.22
C TRP A 114 -16.38 -3.79 -2.50
N GLY A 115 -15.35 -3.54 -1.67
CA GLY A 115 -14.46 -4.53 -1.10
C GLY A 115 -14.66 -4.80 0.39
N ALA A 116 -13.61 -5.30 1.02
CA ALA A 116 -13.63 -5.77 2.40
C ALA A 116 -13.84 -4.66 3.45
N ALA A 117 -13.48 -3.41 3.14
CA ALA A 117 -13.73 -2.27 4.03
C ALA A 117 -15.23 -2.06 4.33
N THR A 118 -16.14 -2.53 3.46
CA THR A 118 -17.59 -2.46 3.65
C THR A 118 -18.07 -3.13 4.93
N SER A 119 -17.32 -4.09 5.45
CA SER A 119 -17.70 -4.88 6.63
C SER A 119 -17.53 -4.13 7.97
N CYS A 120 -16.69 -3.09 8.03
CA CYS A 120 -16.35 -2.47 9.31
C CYS A 120 -15.99 -0.98 9.25
N ALA A 121 -15.60 -0.41 8.09
CA ALA A 121 -15.09 0.95 8.01
C ALA A 121 -16.10 1.99 8.52
N VAL A 122 -17.38 1.88 8.13
CA VAL A 122 -18.44 2.82 8.54
C VAL A 122 -18.59 2.84 10.04
N SER A 123 -18.79 1.65 10.65
CA SER A 123 -18.92 1.48 12.10
C SER A 123 -17.71 2.07 12.85
N LEU A 124 -16.50 1.84 12.36
CA LEU A 124 -15.27 2.38 12.95
C LEU A 124 -15.23 3.91 12.95
N PHE A 125 -15.51 4.53 11.81
CA PHE A 125 -15.46 5.99 11.69
C PHE A 125 -16.58 6.68 12.48
N GLU A 126 -17.78 6.10 12.52
CA GLU A 126 -18.88 6.58 13.34
C GLU A 126 -18.58 6.48 14.83
N GLN A 127 -18.01 5.36 15.28
CA GLN A 127 -17.56 5.17 16.68
C GLN A 127 -16.42 6.13 17.03
N PHE A 128 -15.53 6.44 16.08
CA PHE A 128 -14.51 7.47 16.24
C PHE A 128 -15.11 8.87 16.35
N GLY A 129 -16.34 9.07 15.87
CA GLY A 129 -17.11 10.31 15.99
C GLY A 129 -17.16 11.15 14.71
N ALA A 130 -16.77 10.61 13.56
CA ALA A 130 -16.90 11.28 12.26
C ALA A 130 -18.32 11.16 11.71
N ALA A 131 -18.73 12.15 10.91
CA ALA A 131 -19.94 12.06 10.08
C ALA A 131 -19.55 11.46 8.73
N VAL A 132 -20.06 10.27 8.42
CA VAL A 132 -19.64 9.47 7.28
C VAL A 132 -20.61 9.56 6.11
N THR A 133 -20.08 9.80 4.91
CA THR A 133 -20.75 9.53 3.63
C THR A 133 -20.02 8.38 2.93
N ILE A 134 -20.75 7.54 2.21
CA ILE A 134 -20.23 6.29 1.68
C ILE A 134 -20.30 6.30 0.16
N LEU A 135 -19.20 5.94 -0.49
CA LEU A 135 -19.13 5.52 -1.89
C LEU A 135 -18.82 4.03 -1.95
N HIS A 136 -19.41 3.33 -2.92
CA HIS A 136 -19.14 1.92 -3.18
C HIS A 136 -19.31 1.01 -1.95
N GLY A 137 -20.36 1.26 -1.16
CA GLY A 137 -20.57 0.72 0.18
C GLY A 137 -21.19 -0.68 0.26
N GLN A 138 -21.52 -1.31 -0.87
CA GLN A 138 -22.04 -2.68 -0.90
C GLN A 138 -20.95 -3.62 -1.40
N PRO A 139 -20.68 -4.77 -0.76
CA PRO A 139 -19.66 -5.68 -1.24
C PRO A 139 -20.08 -6.31 -2.58
N ASP A 140 -19.26 -6.16 -3.61
CA ASP A 140 -19.51 -6.71 -4.93
C ASP A 140 -18.20 -7.14 -5.60
N GLY A 141 -17.96 -8.45 -5.66
CA GLY A 141 -16.76 -9.03 -6.25
C GLY A 141 -16.60 -8.80 -7.76
N HIS A 142 -17.67 -8.40 -8.48
CA HIS A 142 -17.59 -8.04 -9.90
C HIS A 142 -17.20 -6.57 -10.14
N ARG A 143 -17.32 -5.74 -9.11
CA ARG A 143 -17.02 -4.30 -9.17
C ARG A 143 -15.79 -3.90 -8.37
N ILE A 144 -15.27 -4.78 -7.53
CA ILE A 144 -14.12 -4.50 -6.68
C ILE A 144 -12.94 -3.93 -7.51
N ASN A 145 -12.38 -2.81 -7.09
CA ASN A 145 -11.29 -2.10 -7.77
C ASN A 145 -11.62 -1.55 -9.18
N VAL A 146 -12.87 -1.57 -9.64
CA VAL A 146 -13.24 -1.07 -10.96
C VAL A 146 -13.67 0.39 -10.87
N GLY A 147 -12.79 1.31 -11.27
CA GLY A 147 -13.04 2.75 -11.26
C GLY A 147 -13.33 3.33 -9.88
N CYS A 148 -12.79 2.73 -8.82
CA CYS A 148 -13.02 3.11 -7.44
C CYS A 148 -11.80 2.75 -6.55
N GLY A 149 -11.87 3.15 -5.30
CA GLY A 149 -10.89 2.84 -4.28
C GLY A 149 -9.54 3.52 -4.52
N SER A 150 -8.48 2.98 -3.88
CA SER A 150 -7.14 3.59 -3.87
C SER A 150 -6.45 3.64 -5.24
N THR A 151 -6.97 2.95 -6.26
CA THR A 151 -6.43 2.95 -7.62
C THR A 151 -7.13 3.92 -8.56
N ALA A 152 -8.28 4.49 -8.17
CA ALA A 152 -9.07 5.42 -8.98
C ALA A 152 -9.82 6.43 -8.08
N LEU A 153 -9.21 7.59 -7.84
CA LEU A 153 -9.68 8.58 -6.88
C LEU A 153 -10.69 9.59 -7.46
N ASP A 154 -10.91 9.62 -8.78
CA ASP A 154 -11.66 10.68 -9.46
C ASP A 154 -13.06 10.92 -8.85
N LEU A 155 -13.82 9.84 -8.61
CA LEU A 155 -15.16 9.94 -8.03
C LEU A 155 -15.10 10.43 -6.57
N LEU A 156 -14.12 9.99 -5.80
CA LEU A 156 -13.94 10.45 -4.42
C LEU A 156 -13.53 11.93 -4.39
N GLN A 157 -12.64 12.37 -5.28
CA GLN A 157 -12.22 13.77 -5.39
C GLN A 157 -13.42 14.68 -5.68
N GLN A 158 -14.24 14.29 -6.66
CA GLN A 158 -15.46 15.02 -7.01
C GLN A 158 -16.44 15.06 -5.83
N ALA A 159 -16.71 13.92 -5.20
CA ALA A 159 -17.63 13.81 -4.10
C ALA A 159 -17.21 14.66 -2.88
N VAL A 160 -15.91 14.70 -2.58
CA VAL A 160 -15.37 15.53 -1.48
C VAL A 160 -15.66 17.01 -1.72
N VAL A 161 -15.42 17.49 -2.95
CA VAL A 161 -15.66 18.89 -3.31
C VAL A 161 -17.17 19.21 -3.31
N ASP A 162 -17.97 18.38 -3.97
CA ASP A 162 -19.42 18.63 -4.13
C ASP A 162 -20.17 18.64 -2.80
N GLN A 163 -19.76 17.76 -1.86
CA GLN A 163 -20.41 17.65 -0.56
C GLN A 163 -19.75 18.52 0.51
N GLY A 164 -18.64 19.19 0.18
CA GLY A 164 -17.86 20.01 1.10
C GLY A 164 -17.31 19.23 2.28
N ALA A 165 -16.91 17.97 2.08
CA ALA A 165 -16.33 17.15 3.13
C ALA A 165 -14.93 17.65 3.50
N GLU A 166 -14.52 17.42 4.75
CA GLU A 166 -13.19 17.81 5.23
C GLU A 166 -12.09 16.92 4.63
N LEU A 167 -12.40 15.63 4.39
CA LEU A 167 -11.51 14.69 3.72
C LEU A 167 -12.26 13.51 3.13
N GLY A 168 -11.68 12.91 2.10
CA GLY A 168 -12.07 11.62 1.55
C GLY A 168 -11.01 10.57 1.88
N ILE A 169 -11.45 9.32 2.02
CA ILE A 169 -10.59 8.16 2.24
C ILE A 169 -10.97 7.08 1.23
N ALA A 170 -9.99 6.54 0.52
CA ALA A 170 -10.16 5.42 -0.39
C ALA A 170 -9.35 4.22 0.06
N PHE A 171 -10.00 3.06 0.10
CA PHE A 171 -9.34 1.77 0.37
C PHE A 171 -9.14 0.99 -0.93
N ASP A 172 -8.27 -0.01 -0.92
CA ASP A 172 -8.24 -1.04 -1.95
C ASP A 172 -9.16 -2.21 -1.59
N GLY A 173 -9.26 -3.20 -2.48
CA GLY A 173 -10.24 -4.28 -2.37
C GLY A 173 -10.22 -5.05 -1.06
N ASP A 174 -9.07 -5.23 -0.42
CA ASP A 174 -8.93 -5.92 0.86
C ASP A 174 -8.47 -5.02 2.02
N ALA A 175 -8.51 -3.72 1.79
CA ALA A 175 -8.31 -2.67 2.78
C ALA A 175 -6.95 -2.74 3.52
N ASP A 176 -5.90 -3.24 2.87
CA ASP A 176 -4.54 -3.16 3.38
C ASP A 176 -3.84 -1.84 2.98
N ARG A 177 -4.48 -1.03 2.11
CA ARG A 177 -4.05 0.30 1.67
C ARG A 177 -5.08 1.37 1.96
N CYS A 178 -4.58 2.59 2.13
CA CYS A 178 -5.38 3.79 2.28
C CYS A 178 -4.74 4.96 1.53
N LEU A 179 -5.50 5.61 0.68
CA LEU A 179 -5.18 6.94 0.15
C LEU A 179 -6.24 7.93 0.62
N ALA A 180 -5.89 9.21 0.67
CA ALA A 180 -6.82 10.24 1.06
C ALA A 180 -6.99 11.32 -0.02
N VAL A 181 -8.03 12.12 0.15
CA VAL A 181 -8.32 13.29 -0.66
C VAL A 181 -8.62 14.45 0.30
N ASP A 182 -7.98 15.59 0.09
CA ASP A 182 -8.25 16.77 0.89
C ASP A 182 -9.55 17.48 0.46
N HIS A 183 -10.00 18.47 1.24
CA HIS A 183 -11.25 19.21 0.97
C HIS A 183 -11.28 19.99 -0.36
N ARG A 184 -10.12 20.11 -1.04
CA ARG A 184 -10.00 20.72 -2.38
C ARG A 184 -10.02 19.69 -3.50
N GLY A 185 -10.25 18.41 -3.18
CA GLY A 185 -10.19 17.32 -4.14
C GLY A 185 -8.77 16.89 -4.51
N GLN A 186 -7.73 17.33 -3.77
CA GLN A 186 -6.36 16.95 -4.09
C GLN A 186 -5.99 15.62 -3.43
N PRO A 187 -5.35 14.68 -4.17
CA PRO A 187 -4.96 13.40 -3.62
C PRO A 187 -3.82 13.53 -2.61
N VAL A 188 -3.91 12.74 -1.55
CA VAL A 188 -2.90 12.63 -0.48
C VAL A 188 -2.46 11.17 -0.43
N ASN A 189 -1.27 10.92 -0.90
CA ASN A 189 -0.72 9.56 -1.03
C ASN A 189 0.04 9.09 0.22
N GLY A 190 0.54 7.85 0.17
CA GLY A 190 1.26 7.23 1.28
C GLY A 190 2.49 7.99 1.74
N ASP A 191 3.18 8.71 0.85
CA ASP A 191 4.35 9.53 1.23
C ASP A 191 3.95 10.70 2.14
N HIS A 192 2.84 11.38 1.82
CA HIS A 192 2.29 12.43 2.69
C HIS A 192 1.82 11.87 4.03
N ILE A 193 1.15 10.71 4.00
CA ILE A 193 0.69 10.04 5.21
C ILE A 193 1.87 9.67 6.12
N LEU A 194 2.92 9.06 5.56
CA LEU A 194 4.14 8.71 6.28
C LEU A 194 4.84 9.95 6.87
N TYR A 195 4.94 11.04 6.10
CA TYR A 195 5.55 12.28 6.56
C TYR A 195 4.78 12.89 7.73
N LEU A 196 3.46 13.01 7.60
CA LEU A 196 2.60 13.61 8.61
C LEU A 196 2.51 12.76 9.87
N TRP A 197 2.26 11.47 9.72
CA TRP A 197 2.16 10.55 10.87
C TRP A 197 3.51 10.32 11.53
N GLY A 198 4.57 10.12 10.74
CA GLY A 198 5.94 10.06 11.25
C GLY A 198 6.33 11.30 12.05
N GLY A 199 5.94 12.49 11.57
CA GLY A 199 6.14 13.74 12.30
C GLY A 199 5.37 13.83 13.62
N VAL A 200 4.20 13.21 13.73
CA VAL A 200 3.47 13.10 15.02
C VAL A 200 4.17 12.14 15.96
N LEU A 201 4.57 10.97 15.47
CA LEU A 201 5.29 9.97 16.26
C LEU A 201 6.63 10.52 16.76
N ASP A 202 7.39 11.23 15.92
CA ASP A 202 8.65 11.88 16.27
C ASP A 202 8.48 12.85 17.45
N ARG A 203 7.50 13.76 17.37
CA ARG A 203 7.20 14.71 18.46
C ARG A 203 6.77 14.05 19.77
N ARG A 204 6.24 12.83 19.71
CA ARG A 204 5.81 12.04 20.88
C ARG A 204 6.88 11.08 21.41
N GLY A 205 8.06 11.06 20.78
CA GLY A 205 9.12 10.11 21.11
C GLY A 205 8.81 8.66 20.70
N GLY A 206 7.81 8.47 19.84
CA GLY A 206 7.38 7.15 19.36
C GLY A 206 8.03 6.72 18.03
N LEU A 207 9.04 7.46 17.55
CA LEU A 207 9.77 7.13 16.32
C LEU A 207 11.27 6.97 16.62
N PRO A 208 11.72 5.74 16.94
CA PRO A 208 13.11 5.47 17.24
C PRO A 208 14.04 5.99 16.13
N ASP A 209 15.14 6.63 16.52
CA ASP A 209 16.15 7.21 15.64
C ASP A 209 15.58 8.14 14.54
N ARG A 210 14.33 8.59 14.70
CA ARG A 210 13.59 9.35 13.68
C ARG A 210 13.56 8.63 12.33
N CYS A 211 13.61 7.29 12.38
CA CYS A 211 13.73 6.44 11.21
C CYS A 211 12.35 6.08 10.64
N LEU A 212 12.19 6.31 9.32
CA LEU A 212 11.09 5.81 8.51
C LEU A 212 11.64 4.79 7.50
N VAL A 213 10.93 3.69 7.33
CA VAL A 213 11.23 2.74 6.26
C VAL A 213 10.35 3.06 5.06
N ILE A 214 10.99 3.26 3.90
CA ILE A 214 10.33 3.64 2.65
C ILE A 214 10.76 2.73 1.51
N THR A 215 10.03 2.73 0.41
CA THR A 215 10.50 2.06 -0.80
C THR A 215 11.23 3.01 -1.75
N GLN A 216 11.92 2.44 -2.73
CA GLN A 216 12.58 3.19 -3.81
C GLN A 216 11.62 4.11 -4.59
N MET A 217 10.30 3.86 -4.51
CA MET A 217 9.27 4.68 -5.17
C MET A 217 8.92 5.94 -4.40
N ALA A 218 9.32 6.07 -3.13
CA ALA A 218 9.02 7.26 -2.31
C ALA A 218 9.54 8.54 -2.97
N ASN A 219 8.70 9.58 -2.97
CA ASN A 219 8.95 10.84 -3.66
C ASN A 219 10.22 11.54 -3.18
N LEU A 220 11.01 12.06 -4.12
CA LEU A 220 12.27 12.74 -3.82
C LEU A 220 12.07 13.95 -2.91
N GLY A 221 10.96 14.68 -3.05
CA GLY A 221 10.60 15.79 -2.19
C GLY A 221 10.36 15.34 -0.74
N PHE A 222 9.63 14.23 -0.54
CA PHE A 222 9.45 13.61 0.77
C PHE A 222 10.80 13.23 1.39
N ARG A 223 11.63 12.53 0.64
CA ARG A 223 12.96 12.06 1.10
C ARG A 223 13.80 13.23 1.62
N ARG A 224 13.87 14.30 0.85
CA ARG A 224 14.64 15.49 1.22
C ARG A 224 14.09 16.19 2.45
N ALA A 225 12.80 16.48 2.45
CA ALA A 225 12.18 17.16 3.55
C ALA A 225 12.30 16.40 4.88
N TRP A 226 12.24 15.04 4.81
CA TRP A 226 12.44 14.23 6.00
C TRP A 226 13.88 14.30 6.52
N MET A 227 14.87 14.20 5.64
CA MET A 227 16.29 14.33 5.99
C MET A 227 16.67 15.74 6.46
N GLU A 228 16.14 16.80 5.82
CA GLU A 228 16.37 18.20 6.21
C GLU A 228 15.91 18.52 7.62
N ARG A 229 14.82 17.88 8.08
CA ARG A 229 14.38 17.99 9.49
C ARG A 229 15.14 17.05 10.44
N GLY A 230 16.22 16.40 9.99
CA GLY A 230 17.08 15.51 10.77
C GLY A 230 16.53 14.08 10.94
N GLY A 231 15.60 13.67 10.11
CA GLY A 231 15.09 12.30 10.08
C GLY A 231 16.00 11.36 9.29
N VAL A 232 15.87 10.08 9.53
CA VAL A 232 16.57 9.00 8.85
C VAL A 232 15.60 8.24 7.97
N LEU A 233 16.06 7.81 6.80
CA LEU A 233 15.30 6.98 5.87
C LEU A 233 16.04 5.69 5.60
N GLU A 234 15.36 4.58 5.84
CA GLU A 234 15.80 3.26 5.40
C GLU A 234 15.06 2.91 4.12
N GLU A 235 15.79 2.76 3.02
CA GLU A 235 15.23 2.51 1.69
C GLU A 235 15.24 1.03 1.36
N THR A 236 14.11 0.54 0.83
CA THR A 236 13.94 -0.86 0.42
C THR A 236 13.51 -0.99 -1.05
N PRO A 237 13.68 -2.15 -1.68
CA PRO A 237 12.94 -2.50 -2.88
C PRO A 237 11.42 -2.39 -2.65
N VAL A 238 10.67 -2.23 -3.74
CA VAL A 238 9.20 -2.20 -3.69
C VAL A 238 8.65 -3.55 -3.21
N GLY A 239 7.70 -3.50 -2.30
CA GLY A 239 7.01 -4.65 -1.74
C GLY A 239 6.98 -4.61 -0.20
N ASP A 240 5.81 -4.83 0.35
CA ASP A 240 5.54 -4.76 1.78
C ASP A 240 6.43 -5.69 2.62
N GLN A 241 6.81 -6.86 2.10
CA GLN A 241 7.73 -7.79 2.75
C GLN A 241 9.12 -7.19 2.94
N HIS A 242 9.58 -6.35 1.99
CA HIS A 242 10.86 -5.66 2.12
C HIS A 242 10.80 -4.55 3.16
N VAL A 243 9.70 -3.79 3.16
CA VAL A 243 9.44 -2.75 4.17
C VAL A 243 9.41 -3.38 5.56
N TYR A 244 8.63 -4.45 5.73
CA TYR A 244 8.54 -5.16 6.99
C TYR A 244 9.91 -5.69 7.47
N ALA A 245 10.65 -6.38 6.61
CA ALA A 245 11.97 -6.92 6.96
C ALA A 245 12.97 -5.82 7.37
N ALA A 246 12.90 -4.66 6.73
CA ALA A 246 13.72 -3.51 7.10
C ALA A 246 13.29 -2.91 8.45
N MET A 247 11.98 -2.79 8.71
CA MET A 247 11.46 -2.34 10.02
C MET A 247 11.92 -3.25 11.16
N GLU A 248 11.84 -4.56 10.98
CA GLU A 248 12.34 -5.53 11.98
C GLU A 248 13.86 -5.37 12.22
N ARG A 249 14.63 -5.17 11.17
CA ARG A 249 16.09 -5.03 11.26
C ARG A 249 16.51 -3.72 11.92
N THR A 250 15.82 -2.63 11.63
CA THR A 250 16.16 -1.28 12.12
C THR A 250 15.46 -0.90 13.42
N GLY A 251 14.42 -1.65 13.82
CA GLY A 251 13.54 -1.26 14.93
C GLY A 251 12.64 -0.06 14.61
N ALA A 252 12.49 0.31 13.33
CA ALA A 252 11.65 1.43 12.93
C ALA A 252 10.17 1.18 13.28
N ALA A 253 9.53 2.20 13.85
CA ALA A 253 8.13 2.11 14.25
C ALA A 253 7.15 2.26 13.08
N LEU A 254 7.53 2.98 12.02
CA LEU A 254 6.65 3.31 10.89
C LEU A 254 7.39 3.11 9.58
N GLY A 255 6.71 2.50 8.62
CA GLY A 255 7.19 2.33 7.26
C GLY A 255 6.05 2.15 6.28
N GLY A 256 6.34 2.25 4.99
CA GLY A 256 5.30 2.04 3.99
C GLY A 256 5.69 2.45 2.57
N GLU A 257 4.65 2.52 1.75
CA GLU A 257 4.75 2.77 0.33
C GLU A 257 3.89 3.97 -0.10
N GLN A 258 4.27 4.63 -1.18
CA GLN A 258 3.49 5.69 -1.81
C GLN A 258 2.05 5.25 -2.15
N SER A 259 1.85 3.95 -2.40
CA SER A 259 0.55 3.34 -2.68
C SER A 259 -0.43 3.35 -1.49
N GLY A 260 -0.01 3.83 -0.32
CA GLY A 260 -0.82 3.86 0.89
C GLY A 260 -0.78 2.60 1.73
N HIS A 261 0.11 1.65 1.41
CA HIS A 261 0.37 0.49 2.26
C HIS A 261 1.32 0.91 3.38
N VAL A 262 0.77 1.20 4.56
CA VAL A 262 1.50 1.74 5.71
C VAL A 262 1.50 0.74 6.86
N LEU A 263 2.69 0.44 7.38
CA LEU A 263 2.92 -0.48 8.49
C LEU A 263 3.28 0.32 9.74
N TRP A 264 2.63 0.00 10.84
CA TRP A 264 2.95 0.55 12.16
C TRP A 264 3.24 -0.59 13.14
N SER A 265 4.51 -0.78 13.48
CA SER A 265 4.99 -1.96 14.22
C SER A 265 4.37 -2.14 15.61
N GLN A 266 3.94 -1.05 16.26
CA GLN A 266 3.30 -1.11 17.58
C GLN A 266 1.89 -1.71 17.55
N HIS A 267 1.22 -1.69 16.41
CA HIS A 267 -0.13 -2.20 16.26
C HIS A 267 -0.19 -3.48 15.43
N HIS A 268 0.49 -3.51 14.28
CA HIS A 268 0.26 -4.54 13.27
C HIS A 268 1.53 -5.06 12.61
N SER A 269 1.44 -6.30 12.19
CA SER A 269 2.49 -7.02 11.45
C SER A 269 2.48 -6.78 9.94
N ILE A 270 1.42 -6.15 9.42
CA ILE A 270 1.23 -5.83 8.01
C ILE A 270 0.60 -4.45 7.85
N GLY A 271 0.53 -3.94 6.63
CA GLY A 271 -0.19 -2.71 6.32
C GLY A 271 -1.67 -2.81 6.68
N ASP A 272 -2.18 -1.74 7.27
CA ASP A 272 -3.58 -1.64 7.72
C ASP A 272 -4.15 -0.31 7.22
N GLY A 273 -4.98 -0.39 6.17
CA GLY A 273 -5.60 0.78 5.57
C GLY A 273 -6.58 1.48 6.52
N LEU A 274 -7.32 0.71 7.35
CA LEU A 274 -8.26 1.28 8.30
C LEU A 274 -7.54 2.01 9.44
N MET A 275 -6.49 1.42 10.01
CA MET A 275 -5.66 2.09 11.00
C MET A 275 -5.02 3.36 10.43
N THR A 276 -4.47 3.28 9.22
CA THR A 276 -3.85 4.41 8.52
C THR A 276 -4.85 5.54 8.33
N ALA A 277 -6.06 5.23 7.87
CA ALA A 277 -7.14 6.19 7.67
C ALA A 277 -7.58 6.85 8.97
N LEU A 278 -7.77 6.08 10.03
CA LEU A 278 -8.15 6.58 11.35
C LEU A 278 -7.07 7.47 11.95
N GLN A 279 -5.78 7.10 11.85
CA GLN A 279 -4.67 7.91 12.33
C GLN A 279 -4.55 9.24 11.56
N LEU A 280 -4.72 9.22 10.24
CA LEU A 280 -4.72 10.43 9.42
C LEU A 280 -5.91 11.35 9.80
N THR A 281 -7.09 10.76 10.00
CA THR A 281 -8.30 11.49 10.42
C THR A 281 -8.11 12.11 11.80
N GLN A 282 -7.58 11.34 12.77
CA GLN A 282 -7.26 11.84 14.11
C GLN A 282 -6.23 12.97 14.08
N LEU A 283 -5.16 12.80 13.29
CA LEU A 283 -4.11 13.79 13.14
C LEU A 283 -4.69 15.11 12.57
N THR A 284 -5.55 15.02 11.56
CA THR A 284 -6.22 16.17 10.97
C THR A 284 -7.11 16.86 12.00
N ALA A 285 -7.95 16.12 12.71
CA ALA A 285 -8.83 16.66 13.74
C ALA A 285 -8.07 17.37 14.86
N LYS A 286 -7.01 16.74 15.37
CA LYS A 286 -6.20 17.27 16.50
C LYS A 286 -5.39 18.49 16.13
N SER A 287 -5.00 18.61 14.88
CA SER A 287 -4.25 19.78 14.41
C SER A 287 -5.08 21.06 14.40
N GLY A 288 -6.42 20.95 14.38
CA GLY A 288 -7.33 22.07 14.16
C GLY A 288 -7.20 22.71 12.76
N ARG A 289 -6.52 22.03 11.83
CA ARG A 289 -6.20 22.50 10.48
C ARG A 289 -6.76 21.56 9.44
N SER A 290 -6.97 22.06 8.23
CA SER A 290 -7.38 21.19 7.12
C SER A 290 -6.22 20.27 6.68
N LEU A 291 -6.57 19.09 6.15
CA LEU A 291 -5.58 18.17 5.56
C LEU A 291 -4.77 18.86 4.46
N ALA A 292 -5.40 19.69 3.63
CA ALA A 292 -4.71 20.49 2.60
C ALA A 292 -3.62 21.42 3.18
N ALA A 293 -3.88 22.05 4.33
CA ALA A 293 -2.90 22.90 4.98
C ALA A 293 -1.71 22.09 5.53
N LEU A 294 -1.99 20.91 6.11
CA LEU A 294 -0.95 20.01 6.62
C LEU A 294 -0.06 19.48 5.49
N VAL A 295 -0.68 19.07 4.38
CA VAL A 295 0.04 18.61 3.18
C VAL A 295 0.85 19.74 2.55
N GLY A 296 0.28 20.92 2.41
CA GLY A 296 0.97 22.09 1.83
C GLY A 296 2.22 22.53 2.61
N GLU A 297 2.29 22.22 3.90
CA GLU A 297 3.46 22.50 4.75
C GLU A 297 4.39 21.30 4.91
N SER A 298 4.06 20.16 4.32
CA SER A 298 4.87 18.94 4.46
C SER A 298 6.11 18.99 3.57
N PHE A 299 5.96 18.78 2.31
CA PHE A 299 7.02 18.81 1.31
C PHE A 299 6.46 19.13 -0.07
N TYR A 300 7.31 19.61 -0.95
CA TYR A 300 6.97 19.74 -2.37
C TYR A 300 7.08 18.38 -3.05
N SER A 301 5.96 17.88 -3.54
CA SER A 301 5.92 16.63 -4.31
C SER A 301 6.52 16.86 -5.70
N TYR A 302 7.60 16.19 -6.00
CA TYR A 302 8.19 16.23 -7.33
C TYR A 302 7.28 15.48 -8.32
N PRO A 303 7.02 16.05 -9.49
CA PRO A 303 6.40 15.34 -10.59
C PRO A 303 7.10 14.00 -10.84
N GLN A 304 6.31 12.92 -10.91
CA GLN A 304 6.80 11.56 -11.09
C GLN A 304 5.94 10.85 -12.14
N LYS A 305 6.58 10.18 -13.09
CA LYS A 305 5.89 9.39 -14.12
C LYS A 305 6.45 8.00 -14.20
N LEU A 306 5.56 7.03 -14.07
CA LEU A 306 5.86 5.62 -14.27
C LEU A 306 5.35 5.18 -15.65
N THR A 307 6.26 4.77 -16.52
CA THR A 307 5.94 4.26 -17.86
C THR A 307 6.22 2.76 -17.92
N ASN A 308 5.21 1.99 -18.32
CA ASN A 308 5.33 0.55 -18.49
C ASN A 308 5.72 0.24 -19.95
N VAL A 309 6.87 -0.40 -20.13
CA VAL A 309 7.37 -0.85 -21.44
C VAL A 309 7.20 -2.38 -21.51
N ARG A 310 6.45 -2.85 -22.52
CA ARG A 310 6.21 -4.28 -22.69
C ARG A 310 7.45 -4.98 -23.24
N ILE A 311 8.05 -5.86 -22.47
CA ILE A 311 9.18 -6.72 -22.83
C ILE A 311 8.81 -8.16 -22.50
N THR A 312 8.45 -8.93 -23.53
CA THR A 312 7.92 -10.29 -23.36
C THR A 312 8.99 -11.31 -23.01
N ASP A 313 10.23 -11.13 -23.50
CA ASP A 313 11.34 -11.99 -23.17
C ASP A 313 11.86 -11.69 -21.74
N PRO A 314 11.80 -12.64 -20.81
CA PRO A 314 12.31 -12.45 -19.45
C PRO A 314 13.81 -12.14 -19.39
N GLN A 315 14.63 -12.75 -20.28
CA GLN A 315 16.07 -12.52 -20.30
C GLN A 315 16.39 -11.11 -20.80
N ALA A 316 15.76 -10.67 -21.89
CA ALA A 316 15.89 -9.31 -22.38
C ALA A 316 15.43 -8.29 -21.33
N ARG A 317 14.34 -8.59 -20.60
CA ARG A 317 13.82 -7.74 -19.55
C ARG A 317 14.81 -7.57 -18.38
N GLU A 318 15.52 -8.60 -17.98
CA GLU A 318 16.57 -8.52 -16.95
C GLU A 318 17.88 -7.91 -17.48
N ALA A 319 18.15 -8.02 -18.77
CA ALA A 319 19.36 -7.52 -19.41
C ALA A 319 19.45 -5.98 -19.45
N TRP A 320 18.41 -5.24 -19.06
CA TRP A 320 18.43 -3.77 -19.05
C TRP A 320 19.65 -3.21 -18.30
N ARG A 321 20.08 -3.90 -17.23
CA ARG A 321 21.22 -3.49 -16.41
C ARG A 321 22.56 -3.55 -17.17
N CYS A 322 22.66 -4.43 -18.18
CA CYS A 322 23.86 -4.64 -18.97
C CYS A 322 23.80 -3.92 -20.33
N ASN A 323 22.64 -3.36 -20.72
CA ASN A 323 22.51 -2.64 -21.97
C ASN A 323 23.18 -1.27 -21.87
N SER A 324 24.26 -1.06 -22.65
CA SER A 324 25.07 0.17 -22.59
C SER A 324 24.28 1.41 -22.99
N ARG A 325 23.49 1.33 -24.10
CA ARG A 325 22.72 2.45 -24.61
C ARG A 325 21.66 2.93 -23.59
N LEU A 326 20.99 1.97 -22.93
CA LEU A 326 20.00 2.33 -21.92
C LEU A 326 20.68 2.95 -20.69
N ARG A 327 21.83 2.43 -20.26
CA ARG A 327 22.62 3.04 -19.18
C ARG A 327 23.07 4.46 -19.52
N ASP A 328 23.56 4.67 -20.75
CA ASP A 328 23.99 5.99 -21.22
C ASP A 328 22.80 6.96 -21.26
N GLY A 329 21.61 6.50 -21.69
CA GLY A 329 20.38 7.27 -21.67
C GLY A 329 19.94 7.65 -20.24
N ILE A 330 20.06 6.71 -19.27
CA ILE A 330 19.78 6.97 -17.85
C ILE A 330 20.76 8.02 -17.31
N ALA A 331 22.06 7.84 -17.55
CA ALA A 331 23.08 8.78 -17.10
C ALA A 331 22.87 10.19 -17.69
N ALA A 332 22.50 10.28 -18.97
CA ALA A 332 22.18 11.55 -19.61
C ALA A 332 20.94 12.23 -18.96
N ALA A 333 19.90 11.44 -18.65
CA ALA A 333 18.72 11.95 -17.96
C ALA A 333 19.06 12.47 -16.55
N GLU A 334 19.80 11.69 -15.78
CA GLU A 334 20.22 12.07 -14.44
C GLU A 334 21.15 13.29 -14.45
N ALA A 335 22.09 13.35 -15.39
CA ALA A 335 22.95 14.54 -15.58
C ALA A 335 22.13 15.81 -15.92
N ALA A 336 21.12 15.67 -16.78
CA ALA A 336 20.27 16.81 -17.17
C ALA A 336 19.36 17.28 -16.03
N MET A 337 18.84 16.38 -15.21
CA MET A 337 18.00 16.68 -14.05
C MET A 337 18.83 17.09 -12.81
N GLY A 338 20.11 16.72 -12.78
CA GLY A 338 21.01 16.96 -11.67
C GLY A 338 20.49 16.35 -10.36
N ARG A 339 20.77 17.05 -9.26
CA ARG A 339 20.28 16.60 -7.95
C ARG A 339 18.75 16.63 -7.79
N ASP A 340 18.05 17.36 -8.67
CA ASP A 340 16.60 17.58 -8.58
C ASP A 340 15.79 16.59 -9.44
N GLY A 341 16.40 15.47 -9.83
CA GLY A 341 15.71 14.38 -10.50
C GLY A 341 16.43 13.05 -10.37
N ARG A 342 15.74 11.99 -10.76
CA ARG A 342 16.25 10.61 -10.76
C ARG A 342 15.49 9.73 -11.73
N VAL A 343 16.12 8.62 -12.09
CA VAL A 343 15.52 7.56 -12.90
C VAL A 343 15.54 6.25 -12.11
N LEU A 344 14.44 5.50 -12.12
CA LEU A 344 14.38 4.16 -11.56
C LEU A 344 13.81 3.21 -12.61
N ILE A 345 14.60 2.20 -12.98
CA ILE A 345 14.15 1.15 -13.90
C ILE A 345 14.13 -0.19 -13.16
N ARG A 346 13.05 -0.95 -13.35
CA ARG A 346 12.92 -2.28 -12.79
C ARG A 346 12.07 -3.21 -13.66
N ALA A 347 12.45 -4.47 -13.71
CA ALA A 347 11.60 -5.51 -14.26
C ALA A 347 10.41 -5.79 -13.34
N SER A 348 9.22 -6.02 -13.90
CA SER A 348 8.08 -6.52 -13.13
C SER A 348 8.29 -8.02 -12.85
N GLY A 349 8.05 -8.43 -11.61
CA GLY A 349 8.15 -9.84 -11.21
C GLY A 349 7.01 -10.71 -11.74
N THR A 350 5.84 -10.12 -12.01
CA THR A 350 4.60 -10.84 -12.36
C THR A 350 4.15 -10.58 -13.79
N GLU A 351 4.50 -9.45 -14.37
CA GLU A 351 4.04 -9.02 -15.70
C GLU A 351 5.22 -8.92 -16.69
N PRO A 352 4.98 -9.07 -18.00
CA PRO A 352 6.01 -8.91 -19.03
C PRO A 352 6.33 -7.43 -19.28
N LEU A 353 6.65 -6.69 -18.22
CA LEU A 353 6.86 -5.24 -18.23
C LEU A 353 8.22 -4.85 -17.64
N LEU A 354 8.88 -3.91 -18.30
CA LEU A 354 9.94 -3.09 -17.71
C LEU A 354 9.33 -1.76 -17.29
N ARG A 355 9.44 -1.42 -16.02
CA ARG A 355 8.89 -0.20 -15.44
C ARG A 355 9.96 0.87 -15.40
N VAL A 356 9.73 1.98 -16.10
CA VAL A 356 10.62 3.14 -16.18
C VAL A 356 9.95 4.29 -15.42
N MET A 357 10.50 4.65 -14.29
CA MET A 357 10.07 5.80 -13.51
C MET A 357 11.08 6.94 -13.69
N VAL A 358 10.56 8.12 -14.01
CA VAL A 358 11.30 9.38 -14.02
C VAL A 358 10.64 10.33 -13.05
N GLU A 359 11.44 10.98 -12.25
CA GLU A 359 11.01 11.96 -11.27
C GLU A 359 11.94 13.17 -11.34
N ALA A 360 11.39 14.37 -11.41
CA ALA A 360 12.17 15.61 -11.43
C ALA A 360 11.34 16.78 -10.91
N ARG A 361 12.02 17.88 -10.55
CA ARG A 361 11.36 19.10 -10.11
C ARG A 361 10.49 19.72 -11.20
N GLU A 362 10.95 19.66 -12.47
CA GLU A 362 10.26 20.20 -13.63
C GLU A 362 9.43 19.13 -14.33
N ALA A 363 8.12 19.31 -14.41
CA ALA A 363 7.20 18.37 -15.05
C ALA A 363 7.53 18.11 -16.54
N SER A 364 8.00 19.15 -17.26
CA SER A 364 8.43 19.03 -18.65
C SER A 364 9.61 18.07 -18.82
N MET A 365 10.56 18.07 -17.88
CA MET A 365 11.69 17.12 -17.89
C MET A 365 11.21 15.69 -17.64
N VAL A 366 10.25 15.50 -16.73
CA VAL A 366 9.65 14.19 -16.47
C VAL A 366 8.99 13.62 -17.71
N GLU A 367 8.18 14.43 -18.42
CA GLU A 367 7.49 14.01 -19.63
C GLU A 367 8.48 13.66 -20.76
N ASP A 368 9.49 14.50 -20.97
CA ASP A 368 10.47 14.30 -22.05
C ASP A 368 11.34 13.06 -21.78
N TRP A 369 11.94 12.96 -20.60
CA TRP A 369 12.80 11.83 -20.26
C TRP A 369 12.04 10.51 -20.10
N SER A 370 10.81 10.52 -19.59
CA SER A 370 9.96 9.30 -19.55
C SER A 370 9.71 8.76 -20.95
N ARG A 371 9.37 9.63 -21.90
CA ARG A 371 9.14 9.22 -23.29
C ARG A 371 10.43 8.69 -23.94
N ARG A 372 11.56 9.42 -23.81
CA ARG A 372 12.84 9.02 -24.40
C ARG A 372 13.33 7.69 -23.87
N LEU A 373 13.32 7.51 -22.55
CA LEU A 373 13.79 6.27 -21.93
C LEU A 373 12.86 5.09 -22.20
N ALA A 374 11.56 5.30 -22.26
CA ALA A 374 10.60 4.25 -22.63
C ALA A 374 10.78 3.80 -24.09
N THR A 375 10.98 4.74 -25.02
CA THR A 375 11.26 4.43 -26.42
C THR A 375 12.59 3.68 -26.53
N LEU A 376 13.65 4.17 -25.90
CA LEU A 376 14.95 3.52 -25.90
C LEU A 376 14.88 2.09 -25.34
N ALA A 377 14.16 1.89 -24.24
CA ALA A 377 13.98 0.56 -23.67
C ALA A 377 13.22 -0.39 -24.59
N ALA A 378 12.18 0.11 -25.30
CA ALA A 378 11.44 -0.66 -26.27
C ALA A 378 12.31 -1.05 -27.49
N ASP A 379 13.11 -0.11 -28.00
CA ASP A 379 14.00 -0.34 -29.16
C ASP A 379 15.12 -1.33 -28.85
N GLU A 380 15.72 -1.24 -27.67
CA GLU A 380 16.87 -2.03 -27.28
C GLU A 380 16.51 -3.43 -26.74
N LEU A 381 15.36 -3.54 -26.06
CA LEU A 381 15.00 -4.76 -25.35
C LEU A 381 13.72 -5.42 -25.90
N GLY A 382 12.92 -4.69 -26.69
CA GLY A 382 11.65 -5.20 -27.25
C GLY A 382 11.81 -6.00 -28.54
N ARG A 383 12.99 -6.00 -29.17
CA ARG A 383 13.26 -6.79 -30.37
C ARG A 383 13.46 -8.26 -30.00
N PRO A 384 12.85 -9.21 -30.73
CA PRO A 384 13.20 -10.62 -30.56
C PRO A 384 14.71 -10.76 -30.86
N GLY A 385 15.46 -11.32 -29.92
CA GLY A 385 16.86 -11.63 -30.13
C GLY A 385 17.05 -12.51 -31.37
N PRO A 386 18.24 -12.52 -32.00
CA PRO A 386 18.53 -13.42 -33.12
C PRO A 386 18.22 -14.84 -32.66
N GLN A 387 17.32 -15.54 -33.37
CA GLN A 387 17.06 -16.94 -33.09
C GLN A 387 18.38 -17.70 -33.29
N PRO A 388 18.79 -18.57 -32.36
CA PRO A 388 19.94 -19.41 -32.60
C PRO A 388 19.67 -20.29 -33.80
N SER A 389 20.53 -20.19 -34.80
CA SER A 389 20.56 -20.97 -36.03
C SER A 389 20.79 -22.47 -35.73
#